data_3c8f88ded1cdb7665ec845ec7e8afb03
#
_entry.id   3c8f88ded1cdb7665ec845ec7e8afb03
#
_cell.length_a   1.000
_cell.length_b   1.000
_cell.length_c   1.000
_cell.angle_alpha   90.00
_cell.angle_beta   90.00
_cell.angle_gamma   90.00
#
_symmetry.space_group_name_H-M   'P 1'
#
loop_
_entity.id
_entity.type
_entity.pdbx_description
1 polymer ?
#
loop_
_entity_poly.entity_id
_entity_poly.type
_entity_poly.pdbx_seq_one_letter_code
_entity_poly.pdbx_strand_id
1 'polypeptide(L)'
;MNEDGTPAAGAPRTFCRTAGTRLLSAACALLFVAATISVAAASGITAGFFVLSGLSLLSLANALGAWADRYTLGAAGIEYRNTLLARFGARPRLVRWDDVVQVREHRALRLGRLEPRASAVFLVLRSGRRVVLDSLADFDDVLLAIRRYHAADRAPR
;
A
#
# COMPACT_ATOMS: atom_id res chain seq x y z
N MET A 1 12.19 4.88 -24.51
CA MET A 1 12.36 6.23 -23.97
C MET A 1 12.14 7.15 -25.14
N ASN A 2 11.21 8.11 -25.00
CA ASN A 2 11.08 9.17 -25.99
C ASN A 2 12.30 10.08 -25.86
N GLU A 3 12.64 10.82 -26.92
CA GLU A 3 13.83 11.71 -26.98
C GLU A 3 13.93 12.72 -25.83
N ASP A 4 12.81 13.00 -25.12
CA ASP A 4 12.74 13.92 -23.98
C ASP A 4 12.92 13.23 -22.60
N GLY A 5 13.41 11.99 -22.54
CA GLY A 5 13.58 11.25 -21.29
C GLY A 5 12.26 10.87 -20.56
N THR A 6 11.13 11.24 -21.13
CA THR A 6 9.80 10.89 -20.58
C THR A 6 9.51 9.43 -20.85
N PRO A 7 9.12 8.62 -19.84
CA PRO A 7 8.74 7.23 -20.08
C PRO A 7 7.58 7.20 -21.07
N ALA A 8 7.67 6.29 -22.06
CA ALA A 8 6.65 6.13 -23.09
C ALA A 8 5.27 6.04 -22.46
N ALA A 9 4.31 6.75 -23.02
CA ALA A 9 2.93 6.74 -22.55
C ALA A 9 2.41 5.29 -22.59
N GLY A 10 2.29 4.64 -21.41
CA GLY A 10 1.84 3.26 -21.29
C GLY A 10 2.83 2.30 -20.63
N ALA A 11 4.08 2.71 -20.35
CA ALA A 11 5.00 1.84 -19.60
C ALA A 11 4.46 1.61 -18.16
N PRO A 12 4.47 0.35 -17.67
CA PRO A 12 4.01 0.05 -16.32
C PRO A 12 4.92 0.75 -15.30
N ARG A 13 4.29 1.39 -14.30
CA ARG A 13 4.99 2.08 -13.21
C ARG A 13 4.78 1.33 -11.92
N THR A 14 5.87 1.09 -11.20
CA THR A 14 5.83 0.41 -9.91
C THR A 14 6.00 1.40 -8.78
N PHE A 15 5.08 1.35 -7.82
CA PHE A 15 5.05 2.16 -6.62
C PHE A 15 5.18 1.28 -5.38
N CYS A 16 5.67 1.85 -4.31
CA CYS A 16 5.80 1.17 -3.02
C CYS A 16 5.27 2.08 -1.90
N ARG A 17 5.14 1.55 -0.70
CA ARG A 17 4.71 2.35 0.45
C ARG A 17 5.74 3.42 0.81
N THR A 18 5.29 4.55 1.36
CA THR A 18 6.16 5.65 1.77
C THR A 18 7.18 5.19 2.81
N ALA A 19 8.34 5.84 2.83
CA ALA A 19 9.37 5.59 3.85
C ALA A 19 8.81 5.80 5.28
N GLY A 20 7.97 6.83 5.47
CA GLY A 20 7.31 7.10 6.76
C GLY A 20 6.45 5.92 7.23
N THR A 21 5.63 5.34 6.36
CA THR A 21 4.80 4.17 6.70
C THR A 21 5.66 2.96 7.06
N ARG A 22 6.74 2.73 6.32
CA ARG A 22 7.67 1.62 6.59
C ARG A 22 8.38 1.79 7.92
N LEU A 23 8.89 2.99 8.20
CA LEU A 23 9.58 3.30 9.46
C LEU A 23 8.62 3.21 10.65
N LEU A 24 7.40 3.76 10.52
CA LEU A 24 6.40 3.70 11.58
C LEU A 24 6.03 2.24 11.91
N SER A 25 5.77 1.41 10.89
CA SER A 25 5.44 -0.01 11.13
C SER A 25 6.61 -0.77 11.74
N ALA A 26 7.86 -0.48 11.35
CA ALA A 26 9.04 -1.06 11.98
C ALA A 26 9.20 -0.61 13.44
N ALA A 27 9.01 0.67 13.73
CA ALA A 27 9.08 1.21 15.09
C ALA A 27 8.01 0.58 16.00
N CYS A 28 6.77 0.43 15.52
CA CYS A 28 5.71 -0.27 16.25
C CYS A 28 6.09 -1.73 16.54
N ALA A 29 6.64 -2.45 15.55
CA ALA A 29 7.07 -3.82 15.74
C ALA A 29 8.17 -3.94 16.82
N LEU A 30 9.16 -3.05 16.78
CA LEU A 30 10.23 -3.01 17.79
C LEU A 30 9.69 -2.71 19.19
N LEU A 31 8.74 -1.77 19.33
CA LEU A 31 8.09 -1.47 20.61
C LEU A 31 7.39 -2.68 21.21
N PHE A 32 6.60 -3.40 20.41
CA PHE A 32 5.92 -4.60 20.90
C PHE A 32 6.89 -5.73 21.27
N VAL A 33 7.97 -5.91 20.52
CA VAL A 33 9.02 -6.89 20.84
C VAL A 33 9.69 -6.49 22.15
N ALA A 34 10.08 -5.22 22.33
CA ALA A 34 10.70 -4.75 23.56
C ALA A 34 9.76 -4.92 24.77
N ALA A 35 8.47 -4.60 24.63
CA ALA A 35 7.47 -4.79 25.68
C ALA A 35 7.32 -6.28 26.04
N THR A 36 7.31 -7.18 25.05
CA THR A 36 7.24 -8.63 25.29
C THR A 36 8.43 -9.13 26.09
N ILE A 37 9.65 -8.69 25.73
CA ILE A 37 10.88 -9.06 26.44
C ILE A 37 10.83 -8.53 27.86
N SER A 38 10.41 -7.28 28.07
CA SER A 38 10.31 -6.65 29.40
C SER A 38 9.34 -7.40 30.30
N VAL A 39 8.17 -7.79 29.79
CA VAL A 39 7.19 -8.57 30.58
C VAL A 39 7.74 -9.96 30.89
N ALA A 40 8.39 -10.64 29.95
CA ALA A 40 9.01 -11.92 30.20
C ALA A 40 10.08 -11.84 31.30
N ALA A 41 10.90 -10.78 31.29
CA ALA A 41 11.95 -10.58 32.28
C ALA A 41 11.40 -10.24 33.69
N ALA A 42 10.32 -9.43 33.74
CA ALA A 42 9.77 -8.96 35.02
C ALA A 42 8.80 -9.93 35.67
N SER A 43 7.97 -10.63 34.90
CA SER A 43 6.82 -11.40 35.39
C SER A 43 6.83 -12.86 34.90
N GLY A 44 7.82 -13.25 34.12
CA GLY A 44 7.89 -14.57 33.50
C GLY A 44 6.82 -14.79 32.41
N ILE A 45 6.53 -16.06 32.14
CA ILE A 45 5.58 -16.45 31.11
C ILE A 45 4.15 -16.39 31.69
N THR A 46 3.48 -15.30 31.48
CA THR A 46 2.12 -15.00 31.94
C THR A 46 1.15 -14.89 30.76
N ALA A 47 -0.16 -14.77 31.03
CA ALA A 47 -1.14 -14.46 29.98
C ALA A 47 -0.78 -13.18 29.21
N GLY A 48 -0.26 -12.14 29.90
CA GLY A 48 0.23 -10.91 29.27
C GLY A 48 1.37 -11.14 28.29
N PHE A 49 2.29 -12.05 28.58
CA PHE A 49 3.34 -12.44 27.67
C PHE A 49 2.81 -13.01 26.35
N PHE A 50 1.82 -13.91 26.41
CA PHE A 50 1.21 -14.47 25.18
C PHE A 50 0.48 -13.42 24.33
N VAL A 51 -0.25 -12.52 24.99
CA VAL A 51 -0.94 -11.43 24.29
C VAL A 51 0.09 -10.52 23.58
N LEU A 52 1.12 -10.06 24.27
CA LEU A 52 2.17 -9.22 23.70
C LEU A 52 2.96 -9.95 22.61
N SER A 53 3.22 -11.23 22.75
CA SER A 53 3.87 -12.05 21.72
C SER A 53 3.02 -12.10 20.44
N GLY A 54 1.71 -12.28 20.57
CA GLY A 54 0.78 -12.25 19.43
C GLY A 54 0.77 -10.90 18.74
N LEU A 55 0.71 -9.79 19.50
CA LEU A 55 0.79 -8.44 18.97
C LEU A 55 2.15 -8.14 18.30
N SER A 56 3.23 -8.65 18.86
CA SER A 56 4.58 -8.52 18.28
C SER A 56 4.68 -9.22 16.93
N LEU A 57 4.17 -10.45 16.83
CA LEU A 57 4.16 -11.21 15.58
C LEU A 57 3.30 -10.52 14.52
N LEU A 58 2.12 -10.03 14.89
CA LEU A 58 1.24 -9.30 13.98
C LEU A 58 1.88 -8.00 13.49
N SER A 59 2.50 -7.24 14.40
CA SER A 59 3.19 -5.99 14.06
C SER A 59 4.41 -6.25 13.18
N LEU A 60 5.16 -7.31 13.42
CA LEU A 60 6.29 -7.72 12.60
C LEU A 60 5.83 -8.13 11.20
N ALA A 61 4.76 -8.93 11.09
CA ALA A 61 4.18 -9.31 9.82
C ALA A 61 3.70 -8.09 9.01
N ASN A 62 3.06 -7.12 9.69
CA ASN A 62 2.65 -5.85 9.07
C ASN A 62 3.86 -5.02 8.59
N ALA A 63 4.92 -4.93 9.39
CA ALA A 63 6.14 -4.22 9.02
C ALA A 63 6.80 -4.88 7.79
N LEU A 64 6.97 -6.19 7.78
CA LEU A 64 7.50 -6.95 6.65
C LEU A 64 6.61 -6.77 5.40
N GLY A 65 5.29 -6.78 5.57
CA GLY A 65 4.34 -6.48 4.51
C GLY A 65 4.56 -5.10 3.91
N ALA A 66 4.67 -4.06 4.74
CA ALA A 66 4.89 -2.70 4.28
C ALA A 66 6.19 -2.51 3.46
N TRP A 67 7.23 -3.29 3.73
CA TRP A 67 8.47 -3.30 2.95
C TRP A 67 8.36 -4.12 1.67
N ALA A 68 7.57 -5.18 1.67
CA ALA A 68 7.45 -6.13 0.56
C ALA A 68 6.38 -5.74 -0.47
N ASP A 69 5.45 -4.84 -0.13
CA ASP A 69 4.35 -4.42 -0.99
C ASP A 69 4.84 -3.64 -2.20
N ARG A 70 4.34 -4.05 -3.37
CA ARG A 70 4.57 -3.39 -4.66
C ARG A 70 3.24 -3.26 -5.40
N TYR A 71 3.02 -2.09 -5.98
CA TYR A 71 1.85 -1.77 -6.78
C TYR A 71 2.33 -1.37 -8.16
N THR A 72 1.96 -2.13 -9.18
CA THR A 72 2.31 -1.84 -10.57
C THR A 72 1.07 -1.39 -11.31
N LEU A 73 1.10 -0.14 -11.78
CA LEU A 73 0.04 0.44 -12.60
C LEU A 73 0.42 0.30 -14.07
N GLY A 74 -0.45 -0.32 -14.84
CA GLY A 74 -0.26 -0.53 -16.27
C GLY A 74 -1.58 -0.43 -17.05
N ALA A 75 -1.52 -0.62 -18.36
CA ALA A 75 -2.69 -0.55 -19.25
C ALA A 75 -3.79 -1.58 -18.89
N ALA A 76 -3.42 -2.75 -18.38
CA ALA A 76 -4.36 -3.81 -18.02
C ALA A 76 -5.07 -3.57 -16.68
N GLY A 77 -4.49 -2.74 -15.79
CA GLY A 77 -5.01 -2.54 -14.44
C GLY A 77 -3.93 -2.22 -13.43
N ILE A 78 -4.29 -2.44 -12.17
CA ILE A 78 -3.40 -2.31 -11.01
C ILE A 78 -3.05 -3.69 -10.50
N GLU A 79 -1.79 -4.06 -10.58
CA GLU A 79 -1.27 -5.29 -10.01
C GLU A 79 -0.70 -5.02 -8.62
N TYR A 80 -1.24 -5.71 -7.61
CA TYR A 80 -0.67 -5.76 -6.28
C TYR A 80 0.14 -7.04 -6.11
N ARG A 81 1.39 -6.89 -5.70
CA ARG A 81 2.28 -8.00 -5.40
C ARG A 81 3.01 -7.76 -4.09
N ASN A 82 2.89 -8.69 -3.18
CA ASN A 82 3.77 -8.73 -2.01
C ASN A 82 4.96 -9.65 -2.33
N THR A 83 6.16 -9.07 -2.41
CA THR A 83 7.37 -9.80 -2.83
C THR A 83 7.79 -10.89 -1.85
N LEU A 84 7.45 -10.73 -0.56
CA LEU A 84 7.71 -11.74 0.47
C LEU A 84 6.78 -12.95 0.28
N LEU A 85 5.46 -12.70 0.21
CA LEU A 85 4.47 -13.77 0.03
C LEU A 85 4.61 -14.46 -1.33
N ALA A 86 5.10 -13.77 -2.36
CA ALA A 86 5.36 -14.36 -3.65
C ALA A 86 6.41 -15.49 -3.59
N ARG A 87 7.36 -15.43 -2.65
CA ARG A 87 8.33 -16.52 -2.41
C ARG A 87 7.67 -17.79 -1.87
N PHE A 88 6.51 -17.66 -1.25
CA PHE A 88 5.67 -18.77 -0.76
C PHE A 88 4.52 -19.12 -1.72
N GLY A 89 4.63 -18.73 -2.99
CA GLY A 89 3.65 -19.08 -4.04
C GLY A 89 2.42 -18.19 -4.10
N ALA A 90 2.36 -17.09 -3.35
CA ALA A 90 1.25 -16.15 -3.46
C ALA A 90 1.24 -15.47 -4.84
N ARG A 91 0.10 -15.56 -5.53
CA ARG A 91 -0.08 -14.94 -6.84
C ARG A 91 -0.36 -13.44 -6.72
N PRO A 92 0.10 -12.63 -7.67
CA PRO A 92 -0.26 -11.21 -7.73
C PRO A 92 -1.77 -11.07 -7.88
N ARG A 93 -2.32 -10.01 -7.32
CA ARG A 93 -3.74 -9.65 -7.47
C ARG A 93 -3.84 -8.53 -8.49
N LEU A 94 -4.51 -8.82 -9.60
CA LEU A 94 -4.78 -7.83 -10.65
C LEU A 94 -6.20 -7.28 -10.46
N VAL A 95 -6.29 -5.95 -10.39
CA VAL A 95 -7.55 -5.20 -10.47
C VAL A 95 -7.59 -4.57 -11.86
N ARG A 96 -8.46 -5.06 -12.72
CA ARG A 96 -8.59 -4.58 -14.10
C ARG A 96 -9.32 -3.25 -14.13
N TRP A 97 -8.96 -2.37 -15.08
CA TRP A 97 -9.66 -1.10 -15.25
C TRP A 97 -11.13 -1.28 -15.62
N ASP A 98 -11.47 -2.30 -16.42
CA ASP A 98 -12.84 -2.66 -16.79
C ASP A 98 -13.74 -2.92 -15.59
N ASP A 99 -13.16 -3.36 -14.47
CA ASP A 99 -13.88 -3.64 -13.22
C ASP A 99 -14.05 -2.39 -12.35
N VAL A 100 -13.31 -1.31 -12.61
CA VAL A 100 -13.35 -0.08 -11.82
C VAL A 100 -14.50 0.80 -12.28
N VAL A 101 -15.54 0.91 -11.47
CA VAL A 101 -16.71 1.75 -11.77
C VAL A 101 -16.48 3.20 -11.37
N GLN A 102 -15.79 3.41 -10.25
CA GLN A 102 -15.58 4.75 -9.71
C GLN A 102 -14.22 4.86 -9.01
N VAL A 103 -13.59 6.01 -9.21
CA VAL A 103 -12.38 6.43 -8.48
C VAL A 103 -12.76 7.56 -7.55
N ARG A 104 -12.53 7.40 -6.24
CA ARG A 104 -12.77 8.41 -5.20
C ARG A 104 -11.47 8.77 -4.53
N GLU A 105 -11.20 10.06 -4.44
CA GLU A 105 -10.03 10.57 -3.73
C GLU A 105 -10.42 10.92 -2.29
N HIS A 106 -9.60 10.52 -1.35
CA HIS A 106 -9.67 10.99 0.01
C HIS A 106 -8.56 12.00 0.25
N ARG A 107 -8.94 13.20 0.68
CA ARG A 107 -8.00 14.28 1.01
C ARG A 107 -7.94 14.43 2.52
N ALA A 108 -6.77 14.35 3.09
CA ALA A 108 -6.54 14.57 4.51
C ALA A 108 -5.62 15.78 4.71
N LEU A 109 -5.90 16.55 5.77
CA LEU A 109 -4.98 17.58 6.24
C LEU A 109 -3.74 16.90 6.83
N ARG A 110 -2.57 17.22 6.32
CA ARG A 110 -1.31 16.81 6.94
C ARG A 110 -0.91 17.82 8.02
N LEU A 111 -0.50 17.32 9.19
CA LEU A 111 0.07 18.17 10.23
C LEU A 111 1.18 19.07 9.64
N GLY A 112 1.05 20.39 9.83
CA GLY A 112 2.00 21.39 9.36
C GLY A 112 1.76 21.92 7.95
N ARG A 113 0.67 21.55 7.26
CA ARG A 113 0.27 22.15 5.96
C ARG A 113 -1.21 22.49 5.96
N LEU A 114 -1.54 23.70 5.53
CA LEU A 114 -2.92 24.21 5.45
C LEU A 114 -3.72 23.61 4.28
N GLU A 115 -3.04 23.04 3.28
CA GLU A 115 -3.72 22.48 2.10
C GLU A 115 -3.95 20.98 2.24
N PRO A 116 -5.21 20.51 2.05
CA PRO A 116 -5.52 19.09 2.03
C PRO A 116 -4.90 18.43 0.80
N ARG A 117 -4.05 17.43 1.01
CA ARG A 117 -3.50 16.59 -0.08
C ARG A 117 -4.22 15.26 -0.15
N ALA A 118 -4.33 14.73 -1.37
CA ALA A 118 -4.81 13.38 -1.56
C ALA A 118 -3.90 12.40 -0.80
N SER A 119 -4.49 11.61 0.11
CA SER A 119 -3.78 10.66 0.97
C SER A 119 -4.16 9.21 0.68
N ALA A 120 -5.32 8.99 0.06
CA ALA A 120 -5.79 7.69 -0.36
C ALA A 120 -6.69 7.79 -1.60
N VAL A 121 -6.69 6.73 -2.40
CA VAL A 121 -7.64 6.54 -3.50
C VAL A 121 -8.44 5.28 -3.24
N PHE A 122 -9.74 5.40 -3.35
CA PHE A 122 -10.67 4.29 -3.27
C PHE A 122 -11.13 3.93 -4.68
N LEU A 123 -10.83 2.73 -5.12
CA LEU A 123 -11.36 2.17 -6.35
C LEU A 123 -12.59 1.34 -6.00
N VAL A 124 -13.75 1.75 -6.52
CA VAL A 124 -14.99 0.99 -6.36
C VAL A 124 -15.10 0.05 -7.56
N LEU A 125 -15.14 -1.24 -7.29
CA LEU A 125 -15.25 -2.26 -8.34
C LEU A 125 -16.71 -2.55 -8.66
N ARG A 126 -16.97 -3.07 -9.86
CA ARG A 126 -18.29 -3.52 -10.32
C ARG A 126 -18.93 -4.55 -9.39
N SER A 127 -18.11 -5.34 -8.71
CA SER A 127 -18.56 -6.30 -7.68
C SER A 127 -19.01 -5.66 -6.36
N GLY A 128 -18.97 -4.32 -6.23
CA GLY A 128 -19.23 -3.59 -4.98
C GLY A 128 -18.04 -3.57 -4.01
N ARG A 129 -16.98 -4.33 -4.27
CA ARG A 129 -15.75 -4.31 -3.45
C ARG A 129 -15.02 -2.99 -3.62
N ARG A 130 -14.33 -2.57 -2.56
CA ARG A 130 -13.47 -1.38 -2.56
C ARG A 130 -12.01 -1.81 -2.43
N VAL A 131 -11.17 -1.25 -3.27
CA VAL A 131 -9.72 -1.36 -3.16
C VAL A 131 -9.18 -0.01 -2.72
N VAL A 132 -8.39 -0.01 -1.67
CA VAL A 132 -7.80 1.21 -1.10
C VAL A 132 -6.33 1.24 -1.46
N LEU A 133 -5.90 2.33 -2.07
CA LEU A 133 -4.51 2.65 -2.34
C LEU A 133 -4.14 3.82 -1.44
N ASP A 134 -3.39 3.55 -0.39
CA ASP A 134 -2.97 4.53 0.60
C ASP A 134 -1.47 4.45 0.86
N SER A 135 -0.93 5.51 1.43
CA SER A 135 0.46 5.55 1.90
C SER A 135 1.49 5.13 0.84
N LEU A 136 1.21 5.40 -0.44
CA LEU A 136 2.13 5.14 -1.54
C LEU A 136 3.12 6.29 -1.70
N ALA A 137 4.36 5.96 -2.06
CA ALA A 137 5.34 6.95 -2.49
C ALA A 137 4.84 7.61 -3.79
N ASP A 138 5.17 8.90 -3.97
CA ASP A 138 4.81 9.66 -5.16
C ASP A 138 3.30 9.61 -5.48
N PHE A 139 2.47 9.80 -4.44
CA PHE A 139 1.02 9.61 -4.51
C PHE A 139 0.35 10.45 -5.61
N ASP A 140 0.85 11.66 -5.87
CA ASP A 140 0.33 12.54 -6.94
C ASP A 140 0.56 11.90 -8.32
N ASP A 141 1.70 11.24 -8.52
CA ASP A 141 2.01 10.49 -9.75
C ASP A 141 1.12 9.24 -9.88
N VAL A 142 0.87 8.55 -8.77
CA VAL A 142 -0.10 7.42 -8.73
C VAL A 142 -1.47 7.89 -9.17
N LEU A 143 -1.94 9.02 -8.64
CA LEU A 143 -3.24 9.58 -8.94
C LEU A 143 -3.35 10.00 -10.42
N LEU A 144 -2.32 10.66 -10.96
CA LEU A 144 -2.25 11.01 -12.37
C LEU A 144 -2.28 9.77 -13.27
N ALA A 145 -1.54 8.72 -12.91
CA ALA A 145 -1.54 7.46 -13.65
C ALA A 145 -2.91 6.80 -13.64
N ILE A 146 -3.57 6.71 -12.47
CA ILE A 146 -4.93 6.15 -12.34
C ILE A 146 -5.91 6.91 -13.22
N ARG A 147 -5.93 8.24 -13.14
CA ARG A 147 -6.84 9.07 -13.95
C ARG A 147 -6.61 8.86 -15.44
N ARG A 148 -5.34 8.80 -15.88
CA ARG A 148 -4.97 8.58 -17.29
C ARG A 148 -5.47 7.24 -17.80
N TYR A 149 -5.19 6.16 -17.09
CA TYR A 149 -5.60 4.81 -17.52
C TYR A 149 -7.11 4.62 -17.46
N HIS A 150 -7.76 5.12 -16.40
CA HIS A 150 -9.22 5.03 -16.27
C HIS A 150 -9.96 5.88 -17.32
N ALA A 151 -9.44 7.04 -17.71
CA ALA A 151 -10.00 7.85 -18.79
C ALA A 151 -9.80 7.19 -20.15
N ALA A 152 -8.63 6.60 -20.41
CA ALA A 152 -8.33 5.91 -21.66
C ALA A 152 -9.22 4.67 -21.88
N ASP A 153 -9.54 3.93 -20.81
CA ASP A 153 -10.43 2.76 -20.88
C ASP A 153 -11.89 3.13 -21.18
N ARG A 154 -12.34 4.32 -20.80
CA ARG A 154 -13.69 4.83 -21.03
C ARG A 154 -13.85 5.59 -22.35
N ALA A 155 -12.78 5.84 -23.08
CA ALA A 155 -12.87 6.47 -24.39
C ALA A 155 -13.64 5.54 -25.35
N PRO A 156 -14.63 6.02 -26.09
CA PRO A 156 -15.36 5.22 -27.06
C PRO A 156 -14.36 4.70 -28.11
N ARG A 157 -14.35 3.41 -28.33
CA ARG A 157 -13.58 2.74 -29.37
C ARG A 157 -14.26 2.87 -30.72
#